data_804c921d278f6f7ba3456ae901b49fda
#
_entry.id   804c921d278f6f7ba3456ae901b49fda
#
_cell.length_a   1.000
_cell.length_b   1.000
_cell.length_c   1.000
_cell.angle_alpha   90.00
_cell.angle_beta   90.00
_cell.angle_gamma   90.00
#
_symmetry.space_group_name_H-M   'P 1'
#
loop_
_entity.id
_entity.type
_entity.pdbx_description
1 polymer ?
#
loop_
_entity_poly.entity_id
_entity_poly.type
_entity_poly.pdbx_seq_one_letter_code
_entity_poly.pdbx_strand_id
1 'polypeptide(L)'
;MGYAQLNAGAVAFAREVGLVSTQAIGYAFTVNTVLIVLFQLPVLQRIEGRRRTRVLLLMCAIWAVSWVALGLTGVSPGGLGAAVLFAACAGIFGLGETLLQPTIPAITNDLATEANRGRYNALMAMGFQVSAIVAPIQAAWLIDRGLGAGYIGLLIAGCLVMAALALLVERRIPDSANGLLPTPVPEPALPGQPELPT
;
A
#
# COMPACT_ATOMS: atom_id res chain seq x y z
N MET A 1 1.84 1.82 -7.09
CA MET A 1 1.93 3.29 -7.26
C MET A 1 1.61 4.06 -5.97
N GLY A 2 0.54 3.77 -5.24
CA GLY A 2 0.19 4.51 -4.02
C GLY A 2 1.31 4.65 -3.01
N TYR A 3 2.04 3.58 -2.72
CA TYR A 3 3.14 3.57 -1.75
C TYR A 3 4.25 4.58 -2.09
N ALA A 4 4.69 4.63 -3.34
CA ALA A 4 5.74 5.56 -3.76
C ALA A 4 5.29 7.03 -3.74
N GLN A 5 3.97 7.29 -3.83
CA GLN A 5 3.43 8.63 -3.80
C GLN A 5 3.56 9.31 -2.43
N LEU A 6 3.49 8.56 -1.32
CA LEU A 6 3.66 9.17 0.00
C LEU A 6 5.05 9.80 0.14
N ASN A 7 6.09 9.07 -0.28
CA ASN A 7 7.49 9.48 -0.10
C ASN A 7 7.96 10.57 -1.06
N ALA A 8 7.30 10.72 -2.21
CA ALA A 8 7.69 11.68 -3.23
C ALA A 8 6.59 12.72 -3.49
N GLY A 9 5.50 12.32 -4.11
CA GLY A 9 4.49 13.24 -4.59
C GLY A 9 3.69 13.92 -3.47
N ALA A 10 3.35 13.20 -2.39
CA ALA A 10 2.65 13.80 -1.25
C ALA A 10 3.53 14.83 -0.52
N VAL A 11 4.83 14.58 -0.41
CA VAL A 11 5.79 15.54 0.16
C VAL A 11 5.89 16.78 -0.73
N ALA A 12 5.99 16.61 -2.05
CA ALA A 12 6.02 17.74 -2.99
C ALA A 12 4.71 18.55 -2.88
N PHE A 13 3.55 17.90 -2.91
CA PHE A 13 2.25 18.56 -2.76
C PHE A 13 2.15 19.32 -1.43
N ALA A 14 2.53 18.69 -0.32
CA ALA A 14 2.47 19.31 1.01
C ALA A 14 3.36 20.56 1.09
N ARG A 15 4.54 20.54 0.43
CA ARG A 15 5.46 21.68 0.44
C ARG A 15 5.01 22.80 -0.49
N GLU A 16 4.64 22.49 -1.71
CA GLU A 16 4.41 23.48 -2.76
C GLU A 16 2.98 24.02 -2.76
N VAL A 17 2.00 23.16 -2.48
CA VAL A 17 0.58 23.53 -2.46
C VAL A 17 0.10 23.77 -1.03
N GLY A 18 0.43 22.85 -0.10
CA GLY A 18 0.03 22.96 1.31
C GLY A 18 0.88 23.91 2.14
N LEU A 19 2.02 24.38 1.64
CA LEU A 19 2.99 25.23 2.37
C LEU A 19 3.39 24.68 3.74
N VAL A 20 3.48 23.35 3.84
CA VAL A 20 3.86 22.64 5.07
C VAL A 20 5.38 22.72 5.25
N SER A 21 5.85 23.07 6.44
CA SER A 21 7.27 23.15 6.74
C SER A 21 7.95 21.79 6.70
N THR A 22 9.25 21.78 6.35
CA THR A 22 10.05 20.54 6.33
C THR A 22 10.06 19.82 7.69
N GLN A 23 10.07 20.59 8.78
CA GLN A 23 10.03 20.04 10.12
C GLN A 23 8.68 19.34 10.42
N ALA A 24 7.55 19.93 10.00
CA ALA A 24 6.23 19.31 10.16
C ALA A 24 6.11 18.03 9.31
N ILE A 25 6.71 18.00 8.12
CA ILE A 25 6.80 16.79 7.30
C ILE A 25 7.58 15.70 8.04
N GLY A 26 8.70 16.03 8.67
CA GLY A 26 9.47 15.07 9.49
C GLY A 26 8.63 14.49 10.64
N TYR A 27 7.88 15.32 11.35
CA TYR A 27 6.97 14.85 12.40
C TYR A 27 5.83 13.98 11.85
N ALA A 28 5.30 14.30 10.67
CA ALA A 28 4.28 13.48 10.02
C ALA A 28 4.79 12.06 9.70
N PHE A 29 6.02 11.93 9.22
CA PHE A 29 6.64 10.61 9.02
C PHE A 29 6.92 9.88 10.34
N THR A 30 7.24 10.60 11.40
CA THR A 30 7.34 10.00 12.74
C THR A 30 5.99 9.43 13.17
N VAL A 31 4.90 10.18 13.00
CA VAL A 31 3.53 9.71 13.29
C VAL A 31 3.21 8.46 12.45
N ASN A 32 3.50 8.48 11.15
CA ASN A 32 3.31 7.32 10.27
C ASN A 32 4.04 6.09 10.82
N THR A 33 5.32 6.20 11.12
CA THR A 33 6.13 5.08 11.63
C THR A 33 5.62 4.57 12.97
N VAL A 34 5.29 5.46 13.91
CA VAL A 34 4.75 5.08 15.24
C VAL A 34 3.44 4.31 15.07
N LEU A 35 2.53 4.78 14.22
CA LEU A 35 1.27 4.07 13.97
C LEU A 35 1.49 2.70 13.33
N ILE A 36 2.43 2.57 12.37
CA ILE A 36 2.78 1.26 11.81
C ILE A 36 3.26 0.32 12.91
N VAL A 37 4.22 0.75 13.73
CA VAL A 37 4.78 -0.09 14.81
C VAL A 37 3.69 -0.51 15.81
N LEU A 38 2.83 0.42 16.23
CA LEU A 38 1.78 0.13 17.20
C LEU A 38 0.68 -0.79 16.65
N PHE A 39 0.32 -0.62 15.38
CA PHE A 39 -0.83 -1.32 14.80
C PHE A 39 -0.46 -2.55 13.96
N GLN A 40 0.81 -2.76 13.62
CA GLN A 40 1.23 -3.89 12.78
C GLN A 40 0.80 -5.24 13.35
N LEU A 41 1.09 -5.52 14.63
CA LEU A 41 0.74 -6.79 15.26
C LEU A 41 -0.78 -6.94 15.48
N PRO A 42 -1.52 -5.97 16.06
CA PRO A 42 -2.96 -6.04 16.18
C PRO A 42 -3.68 -6.24 14.83
N VAL A 43 -3.21 -5.55 13.79
CA VAL A 43 -3.79 -5.68 12.44
C VAL A 43 -3.52 -7.07 11.89
N LEU A 44 -2.29 -7.59 11.99
CA LEU A 44 -1.92 -8.92 11.52
C LEU A 44 -2.82 -9.99 12.13
N GLN A 45 -3.01 -9.96 13.45
CA GLN A 45 -3.90 -10.89 14.17
C GLN A 45 -5.37 -10.76 13.72
N ARG A 46 -5.80 -9.55 13.37
CA ARG A 46 -7.20 -9.30 12.98
C ARG A 46 -7.52 -9.72 11.55
N ILE A 47 -6.52 -9.70 10.66
CA ILE A 47 -6.70 -10.09 9.25
C ILE A 47 -6.45 -11.58 9.01
N GLU A 48 -5.89 -12.29 9.96
CA GLU A 48 -5.69 -13.74 9.90
C GLU A 48 -7.02 -14.44 9.66
N GLY A 49 -7.06 -15.41 8.71
CA GLY A 49 -8.27 -16.11 8.31
C GLY A 49 -9.30 -15.28 7.53
N ARG A 50 -9.00 -14.03 7.19
CA ARG A 50 -9.86 -13.19 6.35
C ARG A 50 -9.44 -13.23 4.88
N ARG A 51 -10.40 -13.02 3.99
CA ARG A 51 -10.12 -12.89 2.55
C ARG A 51 -9.14 -11.75 2.28
N ARG A 52 -7.95 -12.08 1.79
CA ARG A 52 -6.87 -11.13 1.52
C ARG A 52 -7.29 -10.04 0.53
N THR A 53 -8.12 -10.39 -0.46
CA THR A 53 -8.68 -9.41 -1.40
C THR A 53 -9.57 -8.37 -0.70
N ARG A 54 -10.33 -8.77 0.32
CA ARG A 54 -11.15 -7.83 1.13
C ARG A 54 -10.29 -6.93 2.01
N VAL A 55 -9.17 -7.44 2.51
CA VAL A 55 -8.16 -6.64 3.22
C VAL A 55 -7.57 -5.57 2.30
N LEU A 56 -7.29 -5.91 1.02
CA LEU A 56 -6.83 -4.92 0.03
C LEU A 56 -7.89 -3.86 -0.28
N LEU A 57 -9.18 -4.20 -0.31
CA LEU A 57 -10.25 -3.21 -0.47
C LEU A 57 -10.29 -2.22 0.69
N LEU A 58 -10.16 -2.72 1.93
CA LEU A 58 -10.09 -1.87 3.12
C LEU A 58 -8.87 -0.94 3.05
N MET A 59 -7.71 -1.47 2.66
CA MET A 59 -6.51 -0.67 2.43
C MET A 59 -6.75 0.45 1.40
N CYS A 60 -7.39 0.14 0.26
CA CYS A 60 -7.69 1.14 -0.76
C CYS A 60 -8.60 2.25 -0.23
N ALA A 61 -9.60 1.90 0.60
CA ALA A 61 -10.49 2.87 1.22
C ALA A 61 -9.73 3.78 2.22
N ILE A 62 -8.86 3.20 3.06
CA ILE A 62 -8.02 3.94 4.00
C ILE A 62 -7.08 4.90 3.24
N TRP A 63 -6.44 4.44 2.18
CA TRP A 63 -5.57 5.30 1.37
C TRP A 63 -6.33 6.40 0.62
N ALA A 64 -7.54 6.13 0.15
CA ALA A 64 -8.37 7.18 -0.46
C ALA A 64 -8.68 8.30 0.55
N VAL A 65 -9.02 7.95 1.81
CA VAL A 65 -9.20 8.94 2.90
C VAL A 65 -7.91 9.70 3.18
N SER A 66 -6.75 9.02 3.19
CA SER A 66 -5.45 9.67 3.33
C SER A 66 -5.22 10.73 2.24
N TRP A 67 -5.51 10.41 0.97
CA TRP A 67 -5.34 11.35 -0.14
C TRP A 67 -6.32 12.54 -0.07
N VAL A 68 -7.53 12.34 0.45
CA VAL A 68 -8.43 13.46 0.75
C VAL A 68 -7.82 14.39 1.81
N ALA A 69 -7.26 13.83 2.89
CA ALA A 69 -6.57 14.63 3.90
C ALA A 69 -5.39 15.43 3.31
N LEU A 70 -4.62 14.81 2.40
CA LEU A 70 -3.58 15.53 1.65
C LEU A 70 -4.16 16.69 0.84
N GLY A 71 -5.23 16.47 0.09
CA GLY A 71 -5.88 17.50 -0.72
C GLY A 71 -6.36 18.69 0.11
N LEU A 72 -6.86 18.45 1.32
CA LEU A 72 -7.30 19.49 2.24
C LEU A 72 -6.16 20.41 2.71
N THR A 73 -4.90 19.98 2.69
CA THR A 73 -3.76 20.86 2.97
C THR A 73 -3.67 22.03 2.00
N GLY A 74 -4.09 21.82 0.74
CA GLY A 74 -4.10 22.83 -0.31
C GLY A 74 -5.28 23.80 -0.22
N VAL A 75 -6.35 23.46 0.52
CA VAL A 75 -7.52 24.34 0.71
C VAL A 75 -7.22 25.44 1.72
N SER A 76 -6.42 25.13 2.74
CA SER A 76 -5.98 26.09 3.77
C SER A 76 -4.47 25.97 3.96
N PRO A 77 -3.69 26.51 3.02
CA PRO A 77 -2.25 26.33 3.02
C PRO A 77 -1.57 27.07 4.15
N GLY A 78 -0.49 26.46 4.65
CA GLY A 78 0.33 27.05 5.71
C GLY A 78 -0.20 26.83 7.12
N GLY A 79 0.64 27.13 8.09
CA GLY A 79 0.30 27.09 9.51
C GLY A 79 0.09 25.67 10.07
N LEU A 80 -0.47 25.63 11.30
CA LEU A 80 -0.68 24.41 12.05
C LEU A 80 -1.73 23.49 11.40
N GLY A 81 -2.77 24.06 10.77
CA GLY A 81 -3.83 23.30 10.13
C GLY A 81 -3.32 22.40 9.01
N ALA A 82 -2.54 22.95 8.09
CA ALA A 82 -1.91 22.18 7.01
C ALA A 82 -0.95 21.12 7.55
N ALA A 83 -0.17 21.44 8.58
CA ALA A 83 0.74 20.49 9.22
C ALA A 83 -0.01 19.30 9.86
N VAL A 84 -1.11 19.57 10.57
CA VAL A 84 -1.96 18.54 11.18
C VAL A 84 -2.62 17.68 10.11
N LEU A 85 -3.14 18.28 9.03
CA LEU A 85 -3.75 17.54 7.92
C LEU A 85 -2.72 16.64 7.21
N PHE A 86 -1.50 17.11 7.02
CA PHE A 86 -0.44 16.28 6.45
C PHE A 86 -0.02 15.15 7.39
N ALA A 87 0.07 15.41 8.70
CA ALA A 87 0.33 14.37 9.68
C ALA A 87 -0.81 13.33 9.74
N ALA A 88 -2.07 13.78 9.62
CA ALA A 88 -3.22 12.87 9.50
C ALA A 88 -3.15 12.04 8.21
N CYS A 89 -2.80 12.66 7.07
CA CYS A 89 -2.57 11.95 5.82
C CYS A 89 -1.52 10.85 6.01
N ALA A 90 -0.34 11.18 6.53
CA ALA A 90 0.76 10.23 6.73
C ALA A 90 0.36 9.11 7.72
N GLY A 91 -0.32 9.44 8.81
CA GLY A 91 -0.78 8.48 9.82
C GLY A 91 -1.84 7.53 9.27
N ILE A 92 -2.87 8.04 8.58
CA ILE A 92 -3.91 7.23 7.94
C ILE A 92 -3.30 6.32 6.87
N PHE A 93 -2.34 6.85 6.09
CA PHE A 93 -1.62 6.06 5.09
C PHE A 93 -0.87 4.89 5.74
N GLY A 94 -0.18 5.13 6.87
CA GLY A 94 0.51 4.10 7.64
C GLY A 94 -0.42 2.98 8.09
N LEU A 95 -1.66 3.29 8.51
CA LEU A 95 -2.65 2.26 8.83
C LEU A 95 -2.99 1.38 7.61
N GLY A 96 -3.11 1.95 6.42
CA GLY A 96 -3.28 1.18 5.18
C GLY A 96 -2.05 0.33 4.85
N GLU A 97 -0.86 0.83 5.15
CA GLU A 97 0.41 0.12 4.95
C GLU A 97 0.52 -1.14 5.81
N THR A 98 0.01 -1.12 7.06
CA THR A 98 -0.05 -2.31 7.91
C THR A 98 -0.89 -3.44 7.31
N LEU A 99 -1.83 -3.13 6.42
CA LEU A 99 -2.63 -4.10 5.68
C LEU A 99 -1.92 -4.59 4.41
N LEU A 100 -1.21 -3.72 3.71
CA LEU A 100 -0.52 -4.02 2.46
C LEU A 100 0.64 -5.00 2.66
N GLN A 101 1.49 -4.70 3.63
CA GLN A 101 2.76 -5.39 3.86
C GLN A 101 2.64 -6.90 4.06
N PRO A 102 1.70 -7.43 4.86
CA PRO A 102 1.50 -8.86 4.99
C PRO A 102 0.70 -9.47 3.84
N THR A 103 -0.19 -8.70 3.19
CA THR A 103 -1.21 -9.24 2.28
C THR A 103 -0.66 -9.53 0.89
N ILE A 104 0.07 -8.60 0.27
CA ILE A 104 0.57 -8.75 -1.10
C ILE A 104 1.60 -9.88 -1.21
N PRO A 105 2.64 -9.94 -0.35
CA PRO A 105 3.61 -11.04 -0.39
C PRO A 105 2.96 -12.40 -0.14
N ALA A 106 1.98 -12.48 0.77
CA ALA A 106 1.28 -13.72 1.04
C ALA A 106 0.50 -14.23 -0.18
N ILE A 107 -0.27 -13.38 -0.86
CA ILE A 107 -0.94 -13.75 -2.12
C ILE A 107 0.08 -14.20 -3.16
N THR A 108 1.17 -13.46 -3.32
CA THR A 108 2.22 -13.74 -4.30
C THR A 108 2.88 -15.10 -4.05
N ASN A 109 3.19 -15.40 -2.79
CA ASN A 109 3.85 -16.65 -2.42
C ASN A 109 2.91 -17.86 -2.54
N ASP A 110 1.63 -17.70 -2.21
CA ASP A 110 0.66 -18.81 -2.27
C ASP A 110 0.19 -19.11 -3.71
N LEU A 111 0.34 -18.15 -4.63
CA LEU A 111 0.11 -18.37 -6.06
C LEU A 111 1.34 -18.97 -6.77
N ALA A 112 2.52 -18.83 -6.19
CA ALA A 112 3.76 -19.28 -6.79
C ALA A 112 4.04 -20.72 -6.40
N THR A 113 4.41 -21.55 -7.40
CA THR A 113 5.04 -22.86 -7.16
C THR A 113 6.51 -22.68 -6.77
N GLU A 114 7.16 -23.68 -6.21
CA GLU A 114 8.59 -23.61 -5.88
C GLU A 114 9.44 -23.21 -7.08
N ALA A 115 9.14 -23.78 -8.25
CA ALA A 115 9.89 -23.54 -9.49
C ALA A 115 9.76 -22.09 -10.02
N ASN A 116 8.69 -21.37 -9.71
CA ASN A 116 8.45 -20.03 -10.26
C ASN A 116 8.36 -18.91 -9.19
N ARG A 117 8.54 -19.23 -7.91
CA ARG A 117 8.47 -18.26 -6.80
C ARG A 117 9.40 -17.06 -7.01
N GLY A 118 10.61 -17.29 -7.50
CA GLY A 118 11.56 -16.22 -7.82
C GLY A 118 11.02 -15.24 -8.87
N ARG A 119 10.34 -15.76 -9.92
CA ARG A 119 9.74 -14.91 -10.97
C ARG A 119 8.60 -14.04 -10.44
N TYR A 120 7.73 -14.60 -9.60
CA TYR A 120 6.63 -13.82 -8.99
C TYR A 120 7.16 -12.72 -8.08
N ASN A 121 8.15 -13.02 -7.23
CA ASN A 121 8.78 -12.03 -6.37
C ASN A 121 9.53 -10.96 -7.18
N ALA A 122 10.21 -11.33 -8.26
CA ALA A 122 10.86 -10.38 -9.16
C ALA A 122 9.84 -9.43 -9.82
N LEU A 123 8.70 -9.94 -10.31
CA LEU A 123 7.63 -9.12 -10.88
C LEU A 123 7.05 -8.15 -9.85
N MET A 124 6.84 -8.61 -8.62
CA MET A 124 6.38 -7.76 -7.53
C MET A 124 7.39 -6.64 -7.25
N ALA A 125 8.68 -6.96 -7.12
CA ALA A 125 9.74 -5.99 -6.91
C ALA A 125 9.84 -4.99 -8.07
N MET A 126 9.75 -5.45 -9.32
CA MET A 126 9.71 -4.57 -10.50
C MET A 126 8.54 -3.59 -10.44
N GLY A 127 7.34 -4.02 -10.03
CA GLY A 127 6.18 -3.16 -9.84
C GLY A 127 6.44 -2.03 -8.82
N PHE A 128 7.11 -2.33 -7.72
CA PHE A 128 7.53 -1.31 -6.74
C PHE A 128 8.57 -0.34 -7.33
N GLN A 129 9.58 -0.84 -8.05
CA GLN A 129 10.62 0.00 -8.65
C GLN A 129 10.08 0.91 -9.75
N VAL A 130 9.24 0.39 -10.65
CA VAL A 130 8.56 1.23 -11.65
C VAL A 130 7.72 2.31 -10.98
N SER A 131 7.02 1.96 -9.90
CA SER A 131 6.24 2.95 -9.13
C SER A 131 7.12 4.03 -8.50
N ALA A 132 8.30 3.68 -8.00
CA ALA A 132 9.25 4.63 -7.42
C ALA A 132 9.78 5.64 -8.45
N ILE A 133 9.91 5.23 -9.71
CA ILE A 133 10.34 6.11 -10.81
C ILE A 133 9.17 6.99 -11.30
N VAL A 134 8.00 6.38 -11.53
CA VAL A 134 6.85 7.08 -12.14
C VAL A 134 6.19 8.06 -11.17
N ALA A 135 6.15 7.73 -9.86
CA ALA A 135 5.45 8.55 -8.87
C ALA A 135 5.97 9.99 -8.79
N PRO A 136 7.28 10.27 -8.64
CA PRO A 136 7.79 11.64 -8.58
C PRO A 136 7.58 12.40 -9.90
N ILE A 137 7.76 11.74 -11.06
CA ILE A 137 7.59 12.37 -12.38
C ILE A 137 6.14 12.84 -12.55
N GLN A 138 5.19 11.98 -12.24
CA GLN A 138 3.78 12.26 -12.33
C GLN A 138 3.33 13.37 -11.36
N ALA A 139 3.85 13.37 -10.14
CA ALA A 139 3.57 14.39 -9.16
C ALA A 139 4.11 15.75 -9.60
N ALA A 140 5.38 15.82 -9.98
CA ALA A 140 6.01 17.04 -10.46
C ALA A 140 5.25 17.61 -11.68
N TRP A 141 4.94 16.77 -12.67
CA TRP A 141 4.23 17.21 -13.88
C TRP A 141 2.87 17.86 -13.60
N LEU A 142 2.11 17.33 -12.62
CA LEU A 142 0.79 17.87 -12.25
C LEU A 142 0.91 19.11 -11.35
N ILE A 143 1.81 19.08 -10.37
CA ILE A 143 1.98 20.16 -9.40
C ILE A 143 2.55 21.41 -10.09
N ASP A 144 3.58 21.29 -10.91
CA ASP A 144 4.21 22.39 -11.65
C ASP A 144 3.23 23.13 -12.58
N ARG A 145 2.18 22.43 -13.03
CA ARG A 145 1.11 23.01 -13.86
C ARG A 145 -0.07 23.59 -13.07
N GLY A 146 0.04 23.64 -11.75
CA GLY A 146 -1.04 24.10 -10.89
C GLY A 146 -2.25 23.12 -10.83
N LEU A 147 -2.07 21.90 -11.29
CA LEU A 147 -3.13 20.87 -11.31
C LEU A 147 -3.14 20.04 -10.01
N GLY A 148 -2.97 20.68 -8.85
CA GLY A 148 -2.96 20.00 -7.55
C GLY A 148 -4.20 19.18 -7.26
N ALA A 149 -5.40 19.71 -7.58
CA ALA A 149 -6.63 18.94 -7.46
C ALA A 149 -6.68 17.72 -8.40
N GLY A 150 -6.13 17.86 -9.61
CA GLY A 150 -5.97 16.76 -10.56
C GLY A 150 -5.04 15.66 -10.02
N TYR A 151 -3.96 16.06 -9.33
CA TYR A 151 -3.06 15.12 -8.67
C TYR A 151 -3.78 14.29 -7.60
N ILE A 152 -4.56 14.93 -6.71
CA ILE A 152 -5.36 14.23 -5.70
C ILE A 152 -6.40 13.31 -6.35
N GLY A 153 -7.11 13.80 -7.37
CA GLY A 153 -8.07 13.00 -8.14
C GLY A 153 -7.44 11.75 -8.75
N LEU A 154 -6.23 11.86 -9.28
CA LEU A 154 -5.48 10.74 -9.84
C LEU A 154 -5.09 9.70 -8.77
N LEU A 155 -4.69 10.13 -7.57
CA LEU A 155 -4.39 9.22 -6.46
C LEU A 155 -5.64 8.46 -6.00
N ILE A 156 -6.77 9.14 -5.86
CA ILE A 156 -8.05 8.52 -5.50
C ILE A 156 -8.51 7.56 -6.60
N ALA A 157 -8.44 7.97 -7.87
CA ALA A 157 -8.73 7.10 -9.00
C ALA A 157 -7.84 5.83 -9.00
N GLY A 158 -6.56 5.98 -8.66
CA GLY A 158 -5.64 4.86 -8.46
C GLY A 158 -6.12 3.88 -7.39
N CYS A 159 -6.64 4.37 -6.26
CA CYS A 159 -7.24 3.52 -5.22
C CYS A 159 -8.48 2.78 -5.74
N LEU A 160 -9.34 3.45 -6.52
CA LEU A 160 -10.53 2.82 -7.10
C LEU A 160 -10.16 1.73 -8.13
N VAL A 161 -9.16 1.99 -8.98
CA VAL A 161 -8.63 1.00 -9.92
C VAL A 161 -8.07 -0.21 -9.18
N MET A 162 -7.28 0.00 -8.13
CA MET A 162 -6.74 -1.08 -7.31
C MET A 162 -7.85 -1.88 -6.62
N ALA A 163 -8.90 -1.21 -6.11
CA ALA A 163 -10.06 -1.88 -5.53
C ALA A 163 -10.81 -2.73 -6.57
N ALA A 164 -11.02 -2.20 -7.77
CA ALA A 164 -11.64 -2.95 -8.87
C ALA A 164 -10.79 -4.17 -9.27
N LEU A 165 -9.47 -4.01 -9.38
CA LEU A 165 -8.55 -5.13 -9.66
C LEU A 165 -8.58 -6.18 -8.54
N ALA A 166 -8.63 -5.78 -7.28
CA ALA A 166 -8.74 -6.71 -6.14
C ALA A 166 -10.03 -7.54 -6.23
N LEU A 167 -11.16 -6.92 -6.62
CA LEU A 167 -12.43 -7.63 -6.84
C LEU A 167 -12.38 -8.58 -8.04
N LEU A 168 -11.70 -8.19 -9.12
CA LEU A 168 -11.52 -9.07 -10.28
C LEU A 168 -10.63 -10.26 -9.94
N VAL A 169 -9.56 -10.03 -9.18
CA VAL A 169 -8.65 -11.07 -8.71
C VAL A 169 -9.37 -12.01 -7.75
N GLU A 170 -10.22 -11.51 -6.85
CA GLU A 170 -11.01 -12.33 -5.92
C GLU A 170 -11.80 -13.44 -6.64
N ARG A 171 -12.27 -13.18 -7.86
CA ARG A 171 -13.05 -14.14 -8.65
C ARG A 171 -12.19 -15.20 -9.35
N ARG A 172 -10.88 -15.03 -9.38
CA ARG A 172 -9.95 -15.85 -10.17
C ARG A 172 -8.93 -16.62 -9.34
N ILE A 173 -8.65 -16.18 -8.13
CA ILE A 173 -7.68 -16.86 -7.25
C ILE A 173 -8.37 -17.95 -6.42
N PRO A 174 -7.67 -19.07 -6.16
CA PRO A 174 -8.18 -20.13 -5.29
C PRO A 174 -8.34 -19.63 -3.84
N ASP A 175 -9.25 -20.23 -3.10
CA ASP A 175 -9.56 -19.87 -1.71
C ASP A 175 -8.33 -19.99 -0.79
N SER A 176 -7.43 -20.92 -1.05
CA SER A 176 -6.15 -21.05 -0.34
C SER A 176 -5.27 -19.81 -0.48
N ALA A 177 -5.08 -19.31 -1.70
CA ALA A 177 -4.31 -18.09 -1.94
C ALA A 177 -5.03 -16.84 -1.42
N ASN A 178 -6.35 -16.89 -1.25
CA ASN A 178 -7.14 -15.81 -0.64
C ASN A 178 -7.18 -15.89 0.90
N GLY A 179 -6.48 -16.83 1.53
CA GLY A 179 -6.34 -16.94 2.98
C GLY A 179 -7.50 -17.63 3.70
N LEU A 180 -8.38 -18.37 3.00
CA LEU A 180 -9.55 -19.03 3.58
C LEU A 180 -9.30 -20.48 4.01
N LEU A 181 -8.28 -21.12 3.45
CA LEU A 181 -7.87 -22.47 3.81
C LEU A 181 -6.46 -22.45 4.38
N PRO A 182 -6.14 -23.28 5.37
CA PRO A 182 -4.76 -23.45 5.80
C PRO A 182 -3.92 -23.88 4.59
N THR A 183 -2.77 -23.25 4.39
CA THR A 183 -1.78 -23.76 3.43
C THR A 183 -1.47 -25.20 3.84
N PRO A 184 -1.58 -26.20 2.95
CA PRO A 184 -1.21 -27.57 3.31
C PRO A 184 0.23 -27.55 3.83
N VAL A 185 0.41 -27.89 5.09
CA VAL A 185 1.75 -28.11 5.63
C VAL A 185 2.29 -29.31 4.86
N PRO A 186 3.44 -29.22 4.18
CA PRO A 186 4.03 -30.37 3.55
C PRO A 186 4.14 -31.47 4.60
N GLU A 187 3.50 -32.59 4.36
CA GLU A 187 3.58 -33.74 5.26
C GLU A 187 5.07 -34.11 5.39
N PRO A 188 5.63 -34.16 6.61
CA PRO A 188 7.01 -34.52 6.77
C PRO A 188 7.21 -35.88 6.11
N ALA A 189 8.17 -35.95 5.17
CA ALA A 189 8.49 -37.20 4.48
C ALA A 189 8.70 -38.30 5.51
N LEU A 190 7.84 -39.31 5.49
CA LEU A 190 7.98 -40.44 6.40
C LEU A 190 9.34 -41.09 6.13
N PRO A 191 10.16 -41.38 7.16
CA PRO A 191 11.44 -42.01 6.97
C PRO A 191 11.26 -43.36 6.23
N GLY A 192 11.79 -43.46 5.01
CA GLY A 192 11.72 -44.68 4.20
C GLY A 192 10.88 -44.61 2.94
N GLN A 193 10.31 -43.48 2.55
CA GLN A 193 9.75 -43.35 1.21
C GLN A 193 10.88 -43.14 0.17
N PRO A 194 10.94 -43.94 -0.93
CA PRO A 194 11.89 -43.73 -2.01
C PRO A 194 11.58 -42.37 -2.68
N GLU A 195 12.64 -41.54 -2.88
CA GLU A 195 12.54 -40.32 -3.67
C GLU A 195 12.04 -40.67 -5.08
N LEU A 196 10.89 -40.07 -5.45
CA LEU A 196 10.40 -40.16 -6.83
C LEU A 196 11.42 -39.44 -7.74
N PRO A 197 11.88 -40.11 -8.83
CA PRO A 197 12.82 -39.46 -9.74
C PRO A 197 12.22 -38.24 -10.39
N THR A 198 12.99 -37.14 -10.38
CA THR A 198 12.72 -35.83 -10.97
C THR A 198 12.59 -35.87 -12.47
#